data_6343d0b308088e2a1bad490619730db1
#
_entry.id   6343d0b308088e2a1bad490619730db1
#
_cell.length_a   1.000
_cell.length_b   1.000
_cell.length_c   1.000
_cell.angle_alpha   90.00
_cell.angle_beta   90.00
_cell.angle_gamma   90.00
#
_symmetry.space_group_name_H-M   'P 1'
#
loop_
_entity.id
_entity.type
_entity.pdbx_description
1 polymer ?
#
loop_
_entity_poly.entity_id
_entity_poly.type
_entity_poly.pdbx_seq_one_letter_code
_entity_poly.pdbx_strand_id
1 'polypeptide(L)'
;MDTKTFQPGSARALFFSTTAFAVTFAVWGLIAALAPTFTELYGLSGKEKSLLIAIPVLLGSIGRLFAGMLADKYGGRRIFAALLIFSAVPAIAIGFSQSYTQLLILGLFLGLAGTSFPVGVGFTSKWFSREKQGTALGIYGMGNIGQSIAVFSAPVLAIYLGDWRYVFFIFAAVTFSWGLMFYFSAQDAAVTAAPKTLKQNLSVLRTSGYAWILSLFYF
;
A
#
# COMPACT_ATOMS: atom_id res chain seq x y z
N MET A 1 7.82 37.56 1.36
CA MET A 1 7.49 36.36 2.19
C MET A 1 6.12 35.85 1.74
N ASP A 2 6.11 34.84 0.89
CA ASP A 2 4.85 34.32 0.33
C ASP A 2 4.15 33.42 1.34
N THR A 3 3.05 33.90 1.90
CA THR A 3 2.27 33.23 2.95
C THR A 3 1.39 32.10 2.45
N LYS A 4 1.59 31.57 1.25
CA LYS A 4 0.83 30.44 0.73
C LYS A 4 1.36 29.12 1.29
N THR A 5 0.99 28.81 2.52
CA THR A 5 1.32 27.57 3.25
C THR A 5 0.68 26.31 2.66
N PHE A 6 -0.30 26.44 1.77
CA PHE A 6 -1.01 25.34 1.15
C PHE A 6 -1.23 25.61 -0.36
N GLN A 7 -0.91 24.61 -1.20
CA GLN A 7 -1.34 24.66 -2.59
C GLN A 7 -2.86 24.40 -2.67
N PRO A 8 -3.62 25.08 -3.55
CA PRO A 8 -5.01 24.74 -3.79
C PRO A 8 -5.15 23.26 -4.15
N GLY A 9 -6.02 22.54 -3.45
CA GLY A 9 -6.20 21.08 -3.64
C GLY A 9 -5.37 20.19 -2.71
N SER A 10 -4.47 20.74 -1.88
CA SER A 10 -3.63 19.94 -0.95
C SER A 10 -4.46 19.12 0.05
N ALA A 11 -5.54 19.67 0.61
CA ALA A 11 -6.43 18.95 1.52
C ALA A 11 -7.11 17.75 0.82
N ARG A 12 -7.55 17.94 -0.43
CA ARG A 12 -8.13 16.87 -1.24
C ARG A 12 -7.09 15.79 -1.55
N ALA A 13 -5.88 16.18 -1.93
CA ALA A 13 -4.79 15.26 -2.19
C ALA A 13 -4.44 14.44 -0.95
N LEU A 14 -4.38 15.07 0.23
CA LEU A 14 -4.13 14.40 1.51
C LEU A 14 -5.25 13.42 1.86
N PHE A 15 -6.52 13.82 1.74
CA PHE A 15 -7.66 12.93 1.97
C PHE A 15 -7.61 11.70 1.09
N PHE A 16 -7.47 11.90 -0.23
CA PHE A 16 -7.44 10.78 -1.17
C PHE A 16 -6.23 9.87 -0.99
N SER A 17 -5.04 10.42 -0.70
CA SER A 17 -3.85 9.59 -0.47
C SER A 17 -3.93 8.80 0.83
N THR A 18 -4.42 9.42 1.93
CA THR A 18 -4.59 8.74 3.22
C THR A 18 -5.60 7.60 3.14
N THR A 19 -6.74 7.84 2.52
CA THR A 19 -7.77 6.82 2.34
C THR A 19 -7.35 5.73 1.35
N ALA A 20 -6.65 6.07 0.28
CA ALA A 20 -6.04 5.09 -0.63
C ALA A 20 -5.03 4.19 0.08
N PHE A 21 -4.22 4.78 0.94
CA PHE A 21 -3.29 4.02 1.79
C PHE A 21 -4.03 3.10 2.76
N ALA A 22 -5.11 3.57 3.41
CA ALA A 22 -5.92 2.73 4.28
C ALA A 22 -6.54 1.54 3.53
N VAL A 23 -7.07 1.77 2.33
CA VAL A 23 -7.69 0.71 1.51
C VAL A 23 -6.65 -0.32 1.05
N THR A 24 -5.47 0.11 0.58
CA THR A 24 -4.40 -0.83 0.18
C THR A 24 -3.88 -1.64 1.37
N PHE A 25 -3.72 -1.02 2.54
CA PHE A 25 -3.27 -1.72 3.73
C PHE A 25 -4.34 -2.62 4.33
N ALA A 26 -5.62 -2.31 4.14
CA ALA A 26 -6.69 -3.21 4.52
C ALA A 26 -6.65 -4.50 3.69
N VAL A 27 -6.57 -4.42 2.36
CA VAL A 27 -6.49 -5.62 1.52
C VAL A 27 -5.20 -6.39 1.73
N TRP A 28 -4.07 -5.70 1.96
CA TRP A 28 -2.80 -6.32 2.30
C TRP A 28 -2.85 -7.10 3.61
N GLY A 29 -3.58 -6.60 4.61
CA GLY A 29 -3.72 -7.20 5.93
C GLY A 29 -4.60 -8.46 5.97
N LEU A 30 -5.38 -8.77 4.93
CA LEU A 30 -6.36 -9.86 4.94
C LEU A 30 -5.75 -11.24 5.18
N ILE A 31 -4.57 -11.52 4.61
CA ILE A 31 -3.91 -12.83 4.81
C ILE A 31 -3.56 -13.03 6.28
N ALA A 32 -3.01 -12.01 6.93
CA ALA A 32 -2.69 -12.08 8.35
C ALA A 32 -3.96 -12.16 9.21
N ALA A 33 -5.01 -11.41 8.84
CA ALA A 33 -6.30 -11.39 9.53
C ALA A 33 -7.00 -12.76 9.51
N LEU A 34 -6.93 -13.46 8.37
CA LEU A 34 -7.56 -14.76 8.16
C LEU A 34 -6.60 -15.95 8.31
N ALA A 35 -5.37 -15.72 8.78
CA ALA A 35 -4.40 -16.79 8.98
C ALA A 35 -4.88 -17.91 9.93
N PRO A 36 -5.65 -17.65 11.01
CA PRO A 36 -6.26 -18.71 11.80
C PRO A 36 -7.20 -19.58 10.96
N THR A 37 -8.09 -18.97 10.17
CA THR A 37 -9.02 -19.70 9.27
C THR A 37 -8.27 -20.57 8.27
N PHE A 38 -7.19 -20.08 7.67
CA PHE A 38 -6.37 -20.88 6.75
C PHE A 38 -5.62 -22.01 7.47
N THR A 39 -5.22 -21.79 8.74
CA THR A 39 -4.57 -22.82 9.55
C THR A 39 -5.52 -24.00 9.79
N GLU A 40 -6.76 -23.73 10.12
CA GLU A 40 -7.78 -24.77 10.30
C GLU A 40 -8.15 -25.46 8.98
N LEU A 41 -8.37 -24.67 7.92
CA LEU A 41 -8.81 -25.17 6.62
C LEU A 41 -7.78 -26.08 5.93
N TYR A 42 -6.50 -25.74 6.04
CA TYR A 42 -5.40 -26.45 5.34
C TYR A 42 -4.50 -27.25 6.27
N GLY A 43 -4.80 -27.29 7.59
CA GLY A 43 -3.99 -28.02 8.57
C GLY A 43 -2.56 -27.48 8.69
N LEU A 44 -2.38 -26.14 8.62
CA LEU A 44 -1.06 -25.53 8.55
C LEU A 44 -0.29 -25.68 9.86
N SER A 45 0.97 -26.10 9.75
CA SER A 45 1.93 -26.02 10.86
C SER A 45 2.23 -24.56 11.23
N GLY A 46 2.80 -24.33 12.41
CA GLY A 46 3.20 -22.99 12.84
C GLY A 46 4.19 -22.31 11.88
N LYS A 47 5.08 -23.08 11.23
CA LYS A 47 6.02 -22.57 10.22
C LYS A 47 5.30 -22.12 8.95
N GLU A 48 4.36 -22.92 8.46
CA GLU A 48 3.58 -22.60 7.27
C GLU A 48 2.69 -21.38 7.48
N LYS A 49 2.04 -21.26 8.64
CA LYS A 49 1.29 -20.07 9.04
C LYS A 49 2.16 -18.82 9.06
N SER A 50 3.34 -18.91 9.69
CA SER A 50 4.28 -17.78 9.76
C SER A 50 4.78 -17.39 8.37
N LEU A 51 5.07 -18.36 7.50
CA LEU A 51 5.46 -18.09 6.11
C LEU A 51 4.34 -17.41 5.33
N LEU A 52 3.10 -17.89 5.48
CA LEU A 52 1.93 -17.29 4.82
C LEU A 52 1.74 -15.82 5.19
N ILE A 53 1.94 -15.46 6.46
CA ILE A 53 1.84 -14.09 6.94
C ILE A 53 3.01 -13.23 6.43
N ALA A 54 4.21 -13.80 6.34
CA ALA A 54 5.42 -13.08 5.96
C ALA A 54 5.59 -12.90 4.44
N ILE A 55 5.06 -13.81 3.62
CA ILE A 55 5.30 -13.82 2.17
C ILE A 55 4.89 -12.53 1.46
N PRO A 56 3.79 -11.85 1.81
CA PRO A 56 3.44 -10.57 1.18
C PRO A 56 4.48 -9.47 1.40
N VAL A 57 5.22 -9.54 2.52
CA VAL A 57 6.23 -8.53 2.86
C VAL A 57 7.40 -8.58 1.87
N LEU A 58 7.76 -9.76 1.35
CA LEU A 58 8.88 -9.91 0.44
C LEU A 58 8.71 -9.09 -0.84
N LEU A 59 7.63 -9.33 -1.57
CA LEU A 59 7.40 -8.58 -2.82
C LEU A 59 7.04 -7.12 -2.54
N GLY A 60 6.37 -6.84 -1.41
CA GLY A 60 6.12 -5.49 -0.95
C GLY A 60 7.40 -4.71 -0.71
N SER A 61 8.39 -5.31 -0.07
CA SER A 61 9.67 -4.65 0.22
C SER A 61 10.48 -4.36 -1.05
N ILE A 62 10.63 -5.35 -1.93
CA ILE A 62 11.34 -5.18 -3.21
C ILE A 62 10.60 -4.19 -4.10
N GLY A 63 9.29 -4.32 -4.19
CA GLY A 63 8.43 -3.50 -5.05
C GLY A 63 8.46 -2.01 -4.69
N ARG A 64 8.71 -1.64 -3.42
CA ARG A 64 8.79 -0.24 -2.97
C ARG A 64 9.81 0.58 -3.75
N LEU A 65 10.96 0.00 -4.07
CA LEU A 65 12.01 0.67 -4.84
C LEU A 65 11.52 1.04 -6.24
N PHE A 66 10.85 0.10 -6.90
CA PHE A 66 10.36 0.30 -8.26
C PHE A 66 9.12 1.19 -8.29
N ALA A 67 8.18 1.00 -7.35
CA ALA A 67 6.95 1.78 -7.28
C ALA A 67 7.22 3.27 -7.05
N GLY A 68 8.17 3.61 -6.17
CA GLY A 68 8.60 5.00 -5.94
C GLY A 68 9.17 5.64 -7.22
N MET A 69 10.06 4.94 -7.93
CA MET A 69 10.65 5.44 -9.18
C MET A 69 9.60 5.59 -10.30
N LEU A 70 8.68 4.65 -10.40
CA LEU A 70 7.58 4.73 -11.37
C LEU A 70 6.67 5.93 -11.06
N ALA A 71 6.40 6.18 -9.77
CA ALA A 71 5.61 7.33 -9.34
C ALA A 71 6.31 8.67 -9.64
N ASP A 72 7.63 8.73 -9.53
CA ASP A 72 8.39 9.92 -9.93
C ASP A 72 8.40 10.13 -11.45
N LYS A 73 8.44 9.05 -12.24
CA LYS A 73 8.48 9.12 -13.70
C LYS A 73 7.11 9.37 -14.34
N TYR A 74 6.07 8.66 -13.87
CA TYR A 74 4.75 8.63 -14.52
C TYR A 74 3.68 9.41 -13.75
N GLY A 75 4.01 9.99 -12.59
CA GLY A 75 3.10 10.69 -11.70
C GLY A 75 2.55 9.80 -10.60
N GLY A 76 2.46 10.36 -9.38
CA GLY A 76 2.00 9.64 -8.20
C GLY A 76 0.56 9.17 -8.33
N ARG A 77 -0.32 9.99 -8.93
CA ARG A 77 -1.73 9.67 -9.17
C ARG A 77 -1.90 8.36 -9.95
N ARG A 78 -1.20 8.24 -11.09
CA ARG A 78 -1.33 7.07 -11.98
C ARG A 78 -0.83 5.81 -11.30
N ILE A 79 0.31 5.89 -10.67
CA ILE A 79 0.95 4.72 -10.03
C ILE A 79 0.18 4.29 -8.79
N PHE A 80 -0.30 5.23 -7.98
CA PHE A 80 -1.10 4.87 -6.81
C PHE A 80 -2.45 4.23 -7.22
N ALA A 81 -3.14 4.79 -8.20
CA ALA A 81 -4.35 4.19 -8.74
C ALA A 81 -4.09 2.79 -9.34
N ALA A 82 -2.99 2.63 -10.08
CA ALA A 82 -2.61 1.33 -10.63
C ALA A 82 -2.33 0.29 -9.54
N LEU A 83 -1.67 0.68 -8.43
CA LEU A 83 -1.44 -0.20 -7.30
C LEU A 83 -2.73 -0.66 -6.63
N LEU A 84 -3.70 0.26 -6.45
CA LEU A 84 -5.04 -0.07 -5.93
C LEU A 84 -5.74 -1.09 -6.84
N ILE A 85 -5.84 -0.78 -8.13
CA ILE A 85 -6.52 -1.64 -9.11
C ILE A 85 -5.80 -2.99 -9.21
N PHE A 86 -4.47 -2.99 -9.29
CA PHE A 86 -3.70 -4.22 -9.40
C PHE A 86 -3.81 -5.08 -8.13
N SER A 87 -3.87 -4.49 -6.94
CA SER A 87 -4.02 -5.23 -5.68
C SER A 87 -5.35 -5.97 -5.56
N ALA A 88 -6.38 -5.50 -6.25
CA ALA A 88 -7.67 -6.19 -6.31
C ALA A 88 -7.59 -7.54 -7.04
N VAL A 89 -6.69 -7.67 -8.03
CA VAL A 89 -6.56 -8.91 -8.83
C VAL A 89 -6.11 -10.11 -7.98
N PRO A 90 -4.97 -10.07 -7.27
CA PRO A 90 -4.58 -11.17 -6.41
C PRO A 90 -5.56 -11.38 -5.25
N ALA A 91 -6.22 -10.32 -4.74
CA ALA A 91 -7.25 -10.49 -3.72
C ALA A 91 -8.44 -11.30 -4.25
N ILE A 92 -8.96 -11.00 -5.45
CA ILE A 92 -10.00 -11.80 -6.10
C ILE A 92 -9.52 -13.24 -6.30
N ALA A 93 -8.29 -13.41 -6.82
CA ALA A 93 -7.73 -14.73 -7.08
C ALA A 93 -7.58 -15.57 -5.81
N ILE A 94 -7.24 -14.96 -4.66
CA ILE A 94 -7.20 -15.63 -3.36
C ILE A 94 -8.58 -16.18 -3.00
N GLY A 95 -9.67 -15.47 -3.28
CA GLY A 95 -11.02 -15.97 -3.06
C GLY A 95 -11.37 -17.26 -3.83
N PHE A 96 -10.64 -17.56 -4.89
CA PHE A 96 -10.75 -18.81 -5.65
C PHE A 96 -9.68 -19.86 -5.30
N SER A 97 -8.79 -19.57 -4.36
CA SER A 97 -7.71 -20.49 -4.01
C SER A 97 -8.25 -21.75 -3.33
N GLN A 98 -7.63 -22.88 -3.65
CA GLN A 98 -7.99 -24.20 -3.15
C GLN A 98 -6.85 -24.92 -2.43
N SER A 99 -5.67 -24.27 -2.34
CA SER A 99 -4.50 -24.88 -1.71
C SER A 99 -3.62 -23.83 -1.04
N TYR A 100 -2.84 -24.28 -0.05
CA TYR A 100 -1.85 -23.47 0.62
C TYR A 100 -0.81 -22.85 -0.35
N THR A 101 -0.36 -23.62 -1.35
CA THR A 101 0.59 -23.14 -2.35
C THR A 101 0.01 -21.98 -3.16
N GLN A 102 -1.26 -22.08 -3.56
CA GLN A 102 -1.93 -20.97 -4.24
C GLN A 102 -2.03 -19.73 -3.35
N LEU A 103 -2.36 -19.89 -2.06
CA LEU A 103 -2.38 -18.79 -1.10
C LEU A 103 -1.00 -18.11 -0.97
N LEU A 104 0.09 -18.88 -0.94
CA LEU A 104 1.44 -18.34 -0.88
C LEU A 104 1.78 -17.52 -2.12
N ILE A 105 1.54 -18.06 -3.31
CA ILE A 105 1.84 -17.39 -4.57
C ILE A 105 1.01 -16.13 -4.71
N LEU A 106 -0.29 -16.21 -4.49
CA LEU A 106 -1.19 -15.06 -4.61
C LEU A 106 -0.94 -14.03 -3.50
N GLY A 107 -0.59 -14.48 -2.29
CA GLY A 107 -0.19 -13.64 -1.18
C GLY A 107 1.08 -12.86 -1.47
N LEU A 108 2.06 -13.47 -2.16
CA LEU A 108 3.25 -12.78 -2.62
C LEU A 108 2.88 -11.59 -3.52
N PHE A 109 1.99 -11.80 -4.52
CA PHE A 109 1.52 -10.73 -5.39
C PHE A 109 0.65 -9.70 -4.66
N LEU A 110 -0.16 -10.11 -3.69
CA LEU A 110 -0.92 -9.19 -2.84
C LEU A 110 0.03 -8.25 -2.07
N GLY A 111 1.26 -8.69 -1.80
CA GLY A 111 2.31 -7.89 -1.19
C GLY A 111 2.59 -6.58 -1.91
N LEU A 112 2.31 -6.48 -3.21
CA LEU A 112 2.45 -5.23 -3.97
C LEU A 112 1.57 -4.10 -3.43
N ALA A 113 0.47 -4.39 -2.75
CA ALA A 113 -0.34 -3.40 -2.05
C ALA A 113 0.49 -2.62 -1.01
N GLY A 114 1.45 -3.27 -0.35
CA GLY A 114 2.39 -2.65 0.58
C GLY A 114 3.34 -1.63 -0.04
N THR A 115 3.48 -1.62 -1.37
CA THR A 115 4.29 -0.61 -2.09
C THR A 115 3.60 0.75 -2.18
N SER A 116 2.33 0.83 -1.84
CA SER A 116 1.54 2.07 -1.83
C SER A 116 2.10 3.12 -0.87
N PHE A 117 2.73 2.70 0.23
CA PHE A 117 3.28 3.61 1.23
C PHE A 117 4.27 4.63 0.65
N PRO A 118 5.40 4.26 0.04
CA PRO A 118 6.35 5.23 -0.51
C PRO A 118 5.77 6.05 -1.67
N VAL A 119 4.88 5.47 -2.47
CA VAL A 119 4.19 6.21 -3.54
C VAL A 119 3.34 7.34 -2.98
N GLY A 120 2.58 7.06 -1.93
CA GLY A 120 1.74 8.06 -1.29
C GLY A 120 2.53 9.09 -0.49
N VAL A 121 3.65 8.70 0.15
CA VAL A 121 4.59 9.66 0.76
C VAL A 121 5.09 10.65 -0.30
N GLY A 122 5.56 10.14 -1.45
CA GLY A 122 6.02 10.96 -2.56
C GLY A 122 4.91 11.83 -3.18
N PHE A 123 3.71 11.29 -3.32
CA PHE A 123 2.54 12.01 -3.81
C PHE A 123 2.14 13.14 -2.86
N THR A 124 1.97 12.82 -1.56
CA THR A 124 1.50 13.75 -0.55
C THR A 124 2.49 14.88 -0.30
N SER A 125 3.79 14.56 -0.15
CA SER A 125 4.81 15.55 0.15
C SER A 125 4.93 16.67 -0.88
N LYS A 126 4.63 16.39 -2.15
CA LYS A 126 4.68 17.38 -3.24
C LYS A 126 3.60 18.49 -3.14
N TRP A 127 2.56 18.28 -2.33
CA TRP A 127 1.47 19.23 -2.12
C TRP A 127 1.71 20.21 -0.97
N PHE A 128 2.74 19.97 -0.15
CA PHE A 128 2.98 20.75 1.07
C PHE A 128 4.37 21.36 1.10
N SER A 129 4.49 22.57 1.69
CA SER A 129 5.78 23.19 1.95
C SER A 129 6.58 22.36 2.96
N ARG A 130 7.90 22.51 2.98
CA ARG A 130 8.80 21.76 3.87
C ARG A 130 8.39 21.81 5.34
N GLU A 131 7.89 22.97 5.80
CA GLU A 131 7.45 23.16 7.20
C GLU A 131 6.17 22.37 7.52
N LYS A 132 5.32 22.09 6.54
CA LYS A 132 4.04 21.38 6.69
C LYS A 132 4.09 19.92 6.29
N GLN A 133 5.14 19.47 5.63
CA GLN A 133 5.28 18.08 5.19
C GLN A 133 5.21 17.09 6.35
N GLY A 134 5.84 17.41 7.51
CA GLY A 134 5.79 16.53 8.67
C GLY A 134 4.36 16.26 9.14
N THR A 135 3.54 17.29 9.27
CA THR A 135 2.14 17.16 9.65
C THR A 135 1.33 16.40 8.59
N ALA A 136 1.52 16.74 7.31
CA ALA A 136 0.81 16.07 6.22
C ALA A 136 1.16 14.59 6.13
N LEU A 137 2.43 14.23 6.26
CA LEU A 137 2.88 12.84 6.26
C LEU A 137 2.45 12.08 7.53
N GLY A 138 2.34 12.76 8.68
CA GLY A 138 1.75 12.19 9.88
C GLY A 138 0.28 11.82 9.68
N ILE A 139 -0.52 12.71 9.05
CA ILE A 139 -1.91 12.43 8.70
C ILE A 139 -1.99 11.30 7.65
N TYR A 140 -1.14 11.35 6.62
CA TYR A 140 -1.05 10.27 5.64
C TYR A 140 -0.75 8.92 6.31
N GLY A 141 0.17 8.89 7.27
CA GLY A 141 0.52 7.70 8.06
C GLY A 141 -0.65 7.08 8.83
N MET A 142 -1.70 7.86 9.15
CA MET A 142 -2.93 7.32 9.74
C MET A 142 -3.62 6.30 8.83
N GLY A 143 -3.31 6.25 7.54
CA GLY A 143 -3.79 5.21 6.64
C GLY A 143 -3.40 3.78 7.06
N ASN A 144 -2.38 3.60 7.91
CA ASN A 144 -2.09 2.32 8.56
C ASN A 144 -3.28 1.70 9.31
N ILE A 145 -4.28 2.50 9.69
CA ILE A 145 -5.53 2.02 10.31
C ILE A 145 -6.23 0.97 9.42
N GLY A 146 -6.00 1.00 8.11
CA GLY A 146 -6.57 0.02 7.18
C GLY A 146 -6.23 -1.41 7.55
N GLN A 147 -4.99 -1.68 7.94
CA GLN A 147 -4.59 -3.01 8.41
C GLN A 147 -5.34 -3.42 9.69
N SER A 148 -5.49 -2.50 10.64
CA SER A 148 -6.27 -2.77 11.85
C SER A 148 -7.73 -3.04 11.52
N ILE A 149 -8.33 -2.26 10.62
CA ILE A 149 -9.70 -2.51 10.15
C ILE A 149 -9.83 -3.92 9.59
N ALA A 150 -8.90 -4.37 8.74
CA ALA A 150 -8.92 -5.71 8.19
C ALA A 150 -8.79 -6.79 9.28
N VAL A 151 -7.84 -6.62 10.21
CA VAL A 151 -7.60 -7.61 11.29
C VAL A 151 -8.84 -7.80 12.16
N PHE A 152 -9.55 -6.72 12.48
CA PHE A 152 -10.76 -6.81 13.31
C PHE A 152 -12.01 -7.21 12.52
N SER A 153 -12.18 -6.69 11.30
CA SER A 153 -13.41 -6.90 10.53
C SER A 153 -13.43 -8.19 9.71
N ALA A 154 -12.28 -8.62 9.17
CA ALA A 154 -12.26 -9.76 8.26
C ALA A 154 -12.70 -11.08 8.89
N PRO A 155 -12.27 -11.47 10.11
CA PRO A 155 -12.77 -12.68 10.75
C PRO A 155 -14.27 -12.61 11.06
N VAL A 156 -14.74 -11.44 11.51
CA VAL A 156 -16.17 -11.22 11.82
C VAL A 156 -17.02 -11.33 10.56
N LEU A 157 -16.56 -10.71 9.46
CA LEU A 157 -17.24 -10.80 8.17
C LEU A 157 -17.24 -12.23 7.62
N ALA A 158 -16.14 -12.96 7.79
CA ALA A 158 -16.07 -14.37 7.35
C ALA A 158 -17.11 -15.25 8.06
N ILE A 159 -17.29 -15.04 9.37
CA ILE A 159 -18.31 -15.73 10.15
C ILE A 159 -19.71 -15.30 9.72
N TYR A 160 -19.95 -14.00 9.58
CA TYR A 160 -21.27 -13.46 9.21
C TYR A 160 -21.71 -13.89 7.81
N LEU A 161 -20.78 -13.94 6.87
CA LEU A 161 -21.05 -14.34 5.48
C LEU A 161 -21.02 -15.86 5.26
N GLY A 162 -20.57 -16.62 6.26
CA GLY A 162 -20.47 -18.09 6.21
C GLY A 162 -19.30 -18.61 5.35
N ASP A 163 -18.55 -17.72 4.68
CA ASP A 163 -17.35 -18.11 3.90
C ASP A 163 -16.35 -16.95 3.84
N TRP A 164 -15.09 -17.24 4.15
CA TRP A 164 -13.97 -16.30 4.13
C TRP A 164 -13.68 -15.73 2.73
N ARG A 165 -14.07 -16.42 1.65
CA ARG A 165 -13.88 -16.01 0.26
C ARG A 165 -14.57 -14.68 -0.04
N TYR A 166 -15.77 -14.50 0.48
CA TYR A 166 -16.54 -13.28 0.29
C TYR A 166 -15.85 -12.06 0.87
N VAL A 167 -15.06 -12.23 1.95
CA VAL A 167 -14.28 -11.13 2.51
C VAL A 167 -13.27 -10.60 1.49
N PHE A 168 -12.53 -11.50 0.82
CA PHE A 168 -11.60 -11.10 -0.23
C PHE A 168 -12.29 -10.40 -1.39
N PHE A 169 -13.44 -10.89 -1.83
CA PHE A 169 -14.20 -10.26 -2.91
C PHE A 169 -14.70 -8.87 -2.53
N ILE A 170 -15.19 -8.67 -1.31
CA ILE A 170 -15.63 -7.36 -0.82
C ILE A 170 -14.45 -6.38 -0.78
N PHE A 171 -13.34 -6.76 -0.15
CA PHE A 171 -12.17 -5.89 -0.04
C PHE A 171 -11.55 -5.61 -1.42
N ALA A 172 -11.55 -6.57 -2.32
CA ALA A 172 -11.10 -6.37 -3.70
C ALA A 172 -12.00 -5.39 -4.44
N ALA A 173 -13.33 -5.51 -4.32
CA ALA A 173 -14.27 -4.58 -4.93
C ALA A 173 -14.11 -3.16 -4.40
N VAL A 174 -13.93 -3.00 -3.08
CA VAL A 174 -13.64 -1.70 -2.45
C VAL A 174 -12.32 -1.13 -2.98
N THR A 175 -11.27 -1.95 -3.03
CA THR A 175 -9.94 -1.52 -3.47
C THR A 175 -9.95 -1.12 -4.95
N PHE A 176 -10.60 -1.89 -5.79
CA PHE A 176 -10.76 -1.58 -7.21
C PHE A 176 -11.54 -0.28 -7.43
N SER A 177 -12.70 -0.16 -6.78
CA SER A 177 -13.56 1.03 -6.88
C SER A 177 -12.84 2.28 -6.39
N TRP A 178 -12.10 2.17 -5.27
CA TRP A 178 -11.28 3.27 -4.75
C TRP A 178 -10.16 3.64 -5.71
N GLY A 179 -9.55 2.66 -6.39
CA GLY A 179 -8.53 2.89 -7.41
C GLY A 179 -9.05 3.71 -8.58
N LEU A 180 -10.23 3.39 -9.08
CA LEU A 180 -10.91 4.18 -10.11
C LEU A 180 -11.24 5.58 -9.61
N MET A 181 -11.84 5.70 -8.42
CA MET A 181 -12.19 6.98 -7.83
C MET A 181 -10.93 7.84 -7.61
N PHE A 182 -9.84 7.26 -7.12
CA PHE A 182 -8.56 7.95 -6.97
C PHE A 182 -8.03 8.45 -8.31
N TYR A 183 -8.06 7.61 -9.34
CA TYR A 183 -7.59 7.99 -10.67
C TYR A 183 -8.34 9.19 -11.25
N PHE A 184 -9.65 9.24 -11.12
CA PHE A 184 -10.46 10.33 -11.67
C PHE A 184 -10.51 11.56 -10.76
N SER A 185 -10.35 11.39 -9.46
CA SER A 185 -10.55 12.47 -8.48
C SER A 185 -9.26 13.09 -7.96
N ALA A 186 -8.17 12.35 -7.85
CA ALA A 186 -6.90 12.89 -7.41
C ALA A 186 -6.19 13.63 -8.56
N GLN A 187 -5.29 14.52 -8.20
CA GLN A 187 -4.45 15.26 -9.14
C GLN A 187 -2.99 15.18 -8.65
N ASP A 188 -2.05 15.18 -9.58
CA ASP A 188 -0.64 15.35 -9.23
C ASP A 188 -0.35 16.82 -8.95
N ALA A 189 0.52 17.09 -7.98
CA ALA A 189 1.02 18.44 -7.73
C ALA A 189 1.84 18.93 -8.93
N ALA A 190 1.81 20.22 -9.20
CA ALA A 190 2.68 20.82 -10.20
C ALA A 190 4.15 20.65 -9.78
N VAL A 191 4.89 19.77 -10.45
CA VAL A 191 6.29 19.46 -10.13
C VAL A 191 7.20 20.20 -11.10
N THR A 192 8.07 21.03 -10.54
CA THR A 192 9.07 21.80 -11.30
C THR A 192 10.39 21.03 -11.52
N ALA A 193 10.60 19.93 -10.83
CA ALA A 193 11.86 19.18 -10.90
C ALA A 193 11.73 17.97 -11.84
N ALA A 194 12.74 17.77 -12.69
CA ALA A 194 12.84 16.59 -13.53
C ALA A 194 13.00 15.30 -12.69
N PRO A 195 12.38 14.17 -13.08
CA PRO A 195 12.51 12.92 -12.37
C PRO A 195 13.96 12.44 -12.37
N LYS A 196 14.47 12.05 -11.21
CA LYS A 196 15.82 11.50 -11.07
C LYS A 196 15.89 10.09 -11.66
N THR A 197 17.00 9.77 -12.32
CA THR A 197 17.24 8.42 -12.79
C THR A 197 17.55 7.45 -11.64
N LEU A 198 17.35 6.14 -11.85
CA LEU A 198 17.73 5.10 -10.88
C LEU A 198 19.17 5.27 -10.38
N LYS A 199 20.10 5.54 -11.31
CA LYS A 199 21.52 5.76 -10.99
C LYS A 199 21.73 6.94 -10.06
N GLN A 200 20.98 8.05 -10.26
CA GLN A 200 21.02 9.23 -9.40
C GLN A 200 20.41 8.96 -8.02
N ASN A 201 19.32 8.19 -7.95
CA ASN A 201 18.72 7.83 -6.68
C ASN A 201 19.63 6.88 -5.88
N LEU A 202 20.23 5.89 -6.52
CA LEU A 202 21.19 4.98 -5.88
C LEU A 202 22.51 5.66 -5.50
N SER A 203 22.91 6.74 -6.19
CA SER A 203 24.13 7.48 -5.83
C SER A 203 24.03 8.12 -4.45
N VAL A 204 22.83 8.44 -3.98
CA VAL A 204 22.62 8.97 -2.61
C VAL A 204 23.06 7.96 -1.55
N LEU A 205 22.87 6.66 -1.79
CA LEU A 205 23.34 5.61 -0.89
C LEU A 205 24.87 5.54 -0.82
N ARG A 206 25.57 5.97 -1.88
CA ARG A 206 27.04 6.03 -1.92
C ARG A 206 27.62 7.26 -1.24
N THR A 207 26.86 8.37 -1.25
CA THR A 207 27.38 9.69 -0.82
C THR A 207 26.88 10.10 0.56
N SER A 208 25.80 9.50 1.08
CA SER A 208 25.19 9.90 2.35
C SER A 208 25.15 8.75 3.34
N GLY A 209 25.95 8.82 4.41
CA GLY A 209 25.88 7.90 5.55
C GLY A 209 24.51 7.96 6.25
N TYR A 210 23.86 9.12 6.25
CA TYR A 210 22.50 9.28 6.80
C TYR A 210 21.48 8.42 6.08
N ALA A 211 21.63 8.20 4.78
CA ALA A 211 20.73 7.33 4.02
C ALA A 211 20.77 5.88 4.52
N TRP A 212 21.95 5.39 4.89
CA TRP A 212 22.12 4.06 5.49
C TRP A 212 21.54 3.98 6.90
N ILE A 213 21.76 4.98 7.72
CA ILE A 213 21.22 5.05 9.08
C ILE A 213 19.68 5.03 9.02
N LEU A 214 19.07 5.88 8.18
CA LEU A 214 17.62 5.92 7.99
C LEU A 214 17.07 4.61 7.43
N SER A 215 17.77 3.97 6.49
CA SER A 215 17.39 2.66 5.97
C SER A 215 17.42 1.59 7.07
N LEU A 216 18.44 1.59 7.91
CA LEU A 216 18.58 0.63 9.03
C LEU A 216 17.44 0.79 10.05
N PHE A 217 17.04 2.03 10.36
CA PHE A 217 15.91 2.28 11.27
C PHE A 217 14.54 1.98 10.67
N TYR A 218 14.45 1.89 9.35
CA TYR A 218 13.21 1.58 8.65
C TYR A 218 12.98 0.06 8.52
N PHE A 219 14.03 -0.75 8.53
CA PHE A 219 13.98 -2.21 8.50
C PHE A 219 14.08 -2.83 9.89
#